data_d7be15f983cc031a46262304c3742a5c
#
_entry.id   d7be15f983cc031a46262304c3742a5c
#
_cell.length_a   1.000
_cell.length_b   1.000
_cell.length_c   1.000
_cell.angle_alpha   90.00
_cell.angle_beta   90.00
_cell.angle_gamma   90.00
#
_symmetry.space_group_name_H-M   'P 1'
#
loop_
_entity.id
_entity.type
_entity.pdbx_description
1 polymer ?
#
loop_
_entity_poly.entity_id
_entity_poly.type
_entity_poly.pdbx_seq_one_letter_code
_entity_poly.pdbx_strand_id
1 'polypeptide(L)'
;MEKNIKNIRAEFKKNGIFYTSTELAETLKKYVDFEATSVYDPTCGQGNLLSVFPADMPKYGQELFEDELEKAKERLDNFFGYVGDTLTDDGFIDKKFDLIVANPPFSIKWTPIENDRRFAESPCIPTAGKADYAFLLHILYHLEDKGKAICLQFPGVLYRGQREGKIREWMIQNNWIERVVHVPSNKFADTTIATCIIVFNKSKSDTAIVFEDMELGKERTVDADEVVNNGYVLSVSNYVFDEKPKIEVDPIELENHARQAFYARLKKEIAFERQICALEQSDIRPFLNTLKQIIAEAESDIAHT
;
A
#
# COMPACT_ATOMS: atom_id res chain seq x y z
N MET A 1 -3.55 7.44 35.35
CA MET A 1 -4.34 7.48 34.12
C MET A 1 -3.47 7.39 32.84
N GLU A 2 -2.42 8.20 32.66
CA GLU A 2 -1.57 8.17 31.44
C GLU A 2 -0.84 6.84 31.14
N LYS A 3 -0.42 6.09 32.19
CA LYS A 3 0.22 4.76 31.98
C LYS A 3 -0.74 3.71 31.40
N ASN A 4 -2.04 3.84 31.68
CA ASN A 4 -3.05 2.91 31.16
C ASN A 4 -3.33 3.18 29.67
N ILE A 5 -3.38 4.43 29.24
CA ILE A 5 -3.61 4.84 27.86
C ILE A 5 -2.44 4.41 26.94
N LYS A 6 -1.19 4.52 27.41
CA LYS A 6 0.00 4.05 26.65
C LYS A 6 0.00 2.53 26.46
N ASN A 7 -0.42 1.77 27.47
CA ASN A 7 -0.51 0.31 27.37
C ASN A 7 -1.66 -0.12 26.45
N ILE A 8 -2.80 0.53 26.52
CA ILE A 8 -3.95 0.29 25.64
C ILE A 8 -3.56 0.62 24.19
N ARG A 9 -2.93 1.77 23.91
CA ARG A 9 -2.43 2.13 22.57
C ARG A 9 -1.37 1.15 22.04
N ALA A 10 -0.52 0.58 22.90
CA ALA A 10 0.46 -0.42 22.51
C ALA A 10 -0.19 -1.77 22.19
N GLU A 11 -1.24 -2.13 22.90
CA GLU A 11 -2.02 -3.35 22.68
C GLU A 11 -2.88 -3.25 21.40
N PHE A 12 -3.50 -2.10 21.15
CA PHE A 12 -4.19 -1.79 19.91
C PHE A 12 -3.25 -1.78 18.69
N LYS A 13 -2.05 -1.18 18.80
CA LYS A 13 -1.02 -1.25 17.76
C LYS A 13 -0.58 -2.69 17.45
N LYS A 14 -0.51 -3.54 18.48
CA LYS A 14 -0.16 -4.96 18.33
C LYS A 14 -1.25 -5.75 17.61
N ASN A 15 -2.50 -5.32 17.71
CA ASN A 15 -3.68 -5.94 17.08
C ASN A 15 -4.06 -5.27 15.75
N GLY A 16 -3.26 -4.30 15.27
CA GLY A 16 -3.53 -3.61 13.98
C GLY A 16 -4.69 -2.61 14.02
N ILE A 17 -5.18 -2.23 15.22
CA ILE A 17 -6.30 -1.30 15.37
C ILE A 17 -5.78 0.14 15.28
N PHE A 18 -6.26 0.87 14.29
CA PHE A 18 -5.98 2.29 14.09
C PHE A 18 -7.31 3.06 14.10
N TYR A 19 -7.43 4.02 15.00
CA TYR A 19 -8.60 4.89 14.98
C TYR A 19 -8.50 5.88 13.82
N THR A 20 -9.60 6.04 13.10
CA THR A 20 -9.72 7.06 12.06
C THR A 20 -9.99 8.41 12.71
N SER A 21 -9.09 9.39 12.53
CA SER A 21 -9.34 10.76 12.97
C SER A 21 -10.44 11.41 12.10
N THR A 22 -11.10 12.43 12.65
CA THR A 22 -12.13 13.18 11.89
C THR A 22 -11.53 13.79 10.61
N GLU A 23 -10.28 14.29 10.67
CA GLU A 23 -9.59 14.86 9.51
C GLU A 23 -9.37 13.81 8.41
N LEU A 24 -8.99 12.58 8.78
CA LEU A 24 -8.84 11.48 7.83
C LEU A 24 -10.21 11.06 7.26
N ALA A 25 -11.25 10.98 8.09
CA ALA A 25 -12.60 10.65 7.65
C ALA A 25 -13.13 11.67 6.63
N GLU A 26 -12.97 12.96 6.92
CA GLU A 26 -13.33 14.04 5.98
C GLU A 26 -12.48 14.01 4.69
N THR A 27 -11.23 13.56 4.79
CA THR A 27 -10.37 13.39 3.62
C THR A 27 -10.86 12.24 2.72
N LEU A 28 -11.22 11.09 3.28
CA LEU A 28 -11.79 9.99 2.49
C LEU A 28 -13.14 10.40 1.86
N LYS A 29 -13.98 11.14 2.60
CA LYS A 29 -15.26 11.64 2.10
C LYS A 29 -15.12 12.54 0.87
N LYS A 30 -14.01 13.27 0.70
CA LYS A 30 -13.77 14.13 -0.49
C LYS A 30 -13.79 13.35 -1.83
N TYR A 31 -13.53 12.05 -1.79
CA TYR A 31 -13.57 11.19 -2.98
C TYR A 31 -14.96 10.62 -3.26
N VAL A 32 -15.96 10.96 -2.46
CA VAL A 32 -17.37 10.66 -2.71
C VAL A 32 -17.96 11.80 -3.54
N ASP A 33 -18.13 11.57 -4.84
CA ASP A 33 -18.54 12.58 -5.82
C ASP A 33 -19.96 12.33 -6.40
N PHE A 34 -20.77 11.54 -5.68
CA PHE A 34 -22.14 11.20 -6.02
C PHE A 34 -23.04 11.19 -4.78
N GLU A 35 -24.34 11.22 -4.97
CA GLU A 35 -25.34 11.09 -3.90
C GLU A 35 -25.53 9.62 -3.55
N ALA A 36 -24.88 9.18 -2.46
CA ALA A 36 -25.04 7.83 -1.94
C ALA A 36 -26.34 7.71 -1.14
N THR A 37 -27.00 6.55 -1.25
CA THR A 37 -28.24 6.25 -0.51
C THR A 37 -27.99 5.53 0.81
N SER A 38 -26.84 4.92 0.95
CA SER A 38 -26.35 4.25 2.17
C SER A 38 -24.84 4.24 2.20
N VAL A 39 -24.26 3.99 3.39
CA VAL A 39 -22.82 3.83 3.53
C VAL A 39 -22.49 2.65 4.42
N TYR A 40 -21.47 1.87 4.03
CA TYR A 40 -20.99 0.71 4.78
C TYR A 40 -19.51 0.83 5.12
N ASP A 41 -19.16 0.47 6.36
CA ASP A 41 -17.77 0.27 6.81
C ASP A 41 -17.62 -1.13 7.39
N PRO A 42 -16.86 -2.02 6.75
CA PRO A 42 -16.66 -3.40 7.22
C PRO A 42 -15.81 -3.54 8.48
N THR A 43 -15.20 -2.45 8.96
CA THR A 43 -14.31 -2.41 10.15
C THR A 43 -14.51 -1.11 10.91
N CYS A 44 -15.77 -0.82 11.28
CA CYS A 44 -16.22 0.52 11.62
C CYS A 44 -15.67 1.08 12.95
N GLY A 45 -15.10 0.24 13.83
CA GLY A 45 -14.66 0.67 15.15
C GLY A 45 -15.74 1.42 15.89
N GLN A 46 -15.42 2.60 16.41
CA GLN A 46 -16.35 3.51 17.07
C GLN A 46 -17.20 4.37 16.10
N GLY A 47 -17.23 4.02 14.80
CA GLY A 47 -18.03 4.73 13.81
C GLY A 47 -17.47 6.08 13.36
N ASN A 48 -16.20 6.37 13.60
CA ASN A 48 -15.60 7.68 13.27
C ASN A 48 -15.68 7.99 11.77
N LEU A 49 -15.40 7.00 10.91
CA LEU A 49 -15.47 7.17 9.47
C LEU A 49 -16.90 7.36 8.95
N LEU A 50 -17.87 6.68 9.58
CA LEU A 50 -19.29 6.84 9.25
C LEU A 50 -19.90 8.15 9.77
N SER A 51 -19.31 8.77 10.79
CA SER A 51 -19.85 9.96 11.44
C SER A 51 -19.82 11.23 10.58
N VAL A 52 -19.01 11.26 9.50
CA VAL A 52 -18.94 12.41 8.60
C VAL A 52 -20.05 12.43 7.53
N PHE A 53 -20.86 11.38 7.47
CA PHE A 53 -22.01 11.28 6.57
C PHE A 53 -23.30 11.81 7.23
N PRO A 54 -24.29 12.25 6.43
CA PRO A 54 -25.54 12.84 6.94
C PRO A 54 -26.23 11.96 7.98
N ALA A 55 -26.85 12.59 9.00
CA ALA A 55 -27.48 11.86 10.11
C ALA A 55 -28.62 10.94 9.65
N ASP A 56 -29.39 11.35 8.65
CA ASP A 56 -30.52 10.62 8.06
C ASP A 56 -30.10 9.50 7.10
N MET A 57 -28.83 9.51 6.60
CA MET A 57 -28.31 8.45 5.73
C MET A 57 -28.20 7.13 6.49
N PRO A 58 -28.75 6.01 5.97
CA PRO A 58 -28.53 4.68 6.53
C PRO A 58 -27.05 4.31 6.55
N LYS A 59 -26.53 4.01 7.74
CA LYS A 59 -25.14 3.62 7.99
C LYS A 59 -25.09 2.16 8.41
N TYR A 60 -24.21 1.40 7.78
CA TYR A 60 -23.98 0.01 8.14
C TYR A 60 -22.54 -0.14 8.61
N GLY A 61 -22.33 -0.92 9.65
CA GLY A 61 -20.99 -1.14 10.16
C GLY A 61 -20.82 -2.51 10.75
N GLN A 62 -19.67 -3.12 10.50
CA GLN A 62 -19.26 -4.35 11.16
C GLN A 62 -18.01 -4.10 12.00
N GLU A 63 -17.96 -4.69 13.17
CA GLU A 63 -16.84 -4.55 14.09
C GLU A 63 -16.62 -5.87 14.85
N LEU A 64 -15.35 -6.22 15.07
CA LEU A 64 -14.97 -7.43 15.79
C LEU A 64 -15.28 -7.34 17.29
N PHE A 65 -15.12 -6.14 17.87
CA PHE A 65 -15.23 -5.89 19.31
C PHE A 65 -16.57 -5.23 19.64
N GLU A 66 -17.35 -5.89 20.51
CA GLU A 66 -18.67 -5.44 20.92
C GLU A 66 -18.64 -4.06 21.60
N ASP A 67 -17.65 -3.81 22.45
CA ASP A 67 -17.50 -2.53 23.15
C ASP A 67 -17.17 -1.35 22.22
N GLU A 68 -16.52 -1.61 21.09
CA GLU A 68 -16.28 -0.59 20.07
C GLU A 68 -17.55 -0.33 19.24
N LEU A 69 -18.29 -1.40 18.90
CA LEU A 69 -19.57 -1.26 18.19
C LEU A 69 -20.63 -0.53 19.03
N GLU A 70 -20.69 -0.75 20.35
CA GLU A 70 -21.62 -0.02 21.22
C GLU A 70 -21.32 1.48 21.22
N LYS A 71 -20.04 1.90 21.21
CA LYS A 71 -19.69 3.33 21.06
C LYS A 71 -20.10 3.88 19.68
N ALA A 72 -20.05 3.06 18.64
CA ALA A 72 -20.56 3.46 17.32
C ALA A 72 -22.08 3.66 17.34
N LYS A 73 -22.84 2.78 18.01
CA LYS A 73 -24.29 2.91 18.20
C LYS A 73 -24.69 4.17 19.00
N GLU A 74 -23.89 4.54 20.00
CA GLU A 74 -24.10 5.78 20.76
C GLU A 74 -23.81 7.03 19.94
N ARG A 75 -22.90 6.96 18.99
CA ARG A 75 -22.42 8.09 18.17
C ARG A 75 -23.26 8.36 16.93
N LEU A 76 -23.74 7.30 16.29
CA LEU A 76 -24.29 7.37 14.93
C LEU A 76 -25.81 7.26 14.94
N ASP A 77 -26.44 8.22 14.28
CA ASP A 77 -27.85 8.11 13.92
C ASP A 77 -28.04 7.17 12.72
N ASN A 78 -29.22 6.53 12.66
CA ASN A 78 -29.63 5.62 11.57
C ASN A 78 -28.55 4.54 11.26
N PHE A 79 -28.05 3.89 12.31
CA PHE A 79 -26.95 2.95 12.27
C PHE A 79 -27.39 1.50 12.48
N PHE A 80 -26.93 0.61 11.60
CA PHE A 80 -27.14 -0.83 11.63
C PHE A 80 -25.79 -1.53 11.81
N GLY A 81 -25.49 -1.92 13.04
CA GLY A 81 -24.22 -2.52 13.44
C GLY A 81 -24.31 -4.02 13.62
N TYR A 82 -23.24 -4.75 13.24
CA TYR A 82 -23.07 -6.19 13.47
C TYR A 82 -21.75 -6.46 14.19
N VAL A 83 -21.76 -7.27 15.25
CA VAL A 83 -20.55 -7.73 15.95
C VAL A 83 -20.09 -9.04 15.31
N GLY A 84 -18.89 -9.08 14.76
CA GLY A 84 -18.31 -10.27 14.14
C GLY A 84 -17.04 -9.96 13.35
N ASP A 85 -16.23 -10.97 13.13
CA ASP A 85 -15.06 -10.88 12.26
C ASP A 85 -15.52 -10.81 10.79
N THR A 86 -15.33 -9.66 10.18
CA THR A 86 -15.69 -9.37 8.78
C THR A 86 -15.24 -10.43 7.79
N LEU A 87 -14.11 -11.09 8.04
CA LEU A 87 -13.57 -12.07 7.10
C LEU A 87 -14.10 -13.49 7.34
N THR A 88 -14.60 -13.79 8.54
CA THR A 88 -15.07 -15.15 8.90
C THR A 88 -16.53 -15.22 9.32
N ASP A 89 -17.14 -14.11 9.71
CA ASP A 89 -18.53 -14.00 10.18
C ASP A 89 -19.16 -12.72 9.65
N ASP A 90 -19.49 -12.71 8.36
CA ASP A 90 -20.02 -11.57 7.62
C ASP A 90 -21.52 -11.36 7.90
N GLY A 91 -21.86 -10.39 8.71
CA GLY A 91 -23.25 -10.08 9.10
C GLY A 91 -24.08 -9.45 7.98
N PHE A 92 -23.47 -9.03 6.88
CA PHE A 92 -24.13 -8.38 5.76
C PHE A 92 -23.97 -9.15 4.45
N ILE A 93 -23.62 -10.42 4.49
CA ILE A 93 -23.26 -11.28 3.35
C ILE A 93 -24.22 -11.19 2.15
N ASP A 94 -25.51 -10.92 2.36
CA ASP A 94 -26.54 -10.79 1.31
C ASP A 94 -26.85 -9.34 0.91
N LYS A 95 -26.12 -8.36 1.46
CA LYS A 95 -26.31 -6.93 1.14
C LYS A 95 -25.25 -6.43 0.17
N LYS A 96 -25.68 -5.46 -0.65
CA LYS A 96 -24.83 -4.63 -1.47
C LYS A 96 -25.03 -3.18 -1.06
N PHE A 97 -24.01 -2.36 -1.29
CA PHE A 97 -23.99 -0.96 -0.91
C PHE A 97 -23.52 -0.10 -2.08
N ASP A 98 -24.11 1.04 -2.25
CA ASP A 98 -23.71 2.01 -3.26
C ASP A 98 -22.45 2.79 -2.83
N LEU A 99 -22.21 2.93 -1.52
CA LEU A 99 -20.99 3.52 -0.98
C LEU A 99 -20.39 2.63 0.12
N ILE A 100 -19.10 2.33 -0.02
CA ILE A 100 -18.30 1.69 1.04
C ILE A 100 -17.12 2.58 1.38
N VAL A 101 -16.90 2.83 2.67
CA VAL A 101 -15.73 3.53 3.19
C VAL A 101 -15.03 2.62 4.19
N ALA A 102 -13.71 2.50 4.13
CA ALA A 102 -13.03 1.54 4.98
C ALA A 102 -11.62 1.97 5.37
N ASN A 103 -11.27 1.71 6.62
CA ASN A 103 -9.90 1.74 7.13
C ASN A 103 -9.61 0.41 7.85
N PRO A 104 -9.47 -0.70 7.10
CA PRO A 104 -9.28 -2.01 7.70
C PRO A 104 -7.90 -2.15 8.35
N PRO A 105 -7.72 -3.09 9.30
CA PRO A 105 -6.43 -3.35 9.93
C PRO A 105 -5.40 -3.83 8.90
N PHE A 106 -4.19 -3.23 8.93
CA PHE A 106 -3.16 -3.47 7.92
C PHE A 106 -2.32 -4.72 8.22
N SER A 107 -2.12 -5.53 7.18
CA SER A 107 -1.18 -6.65 7.17
C SER A 107 -1.33 -7.65 8.32
N ILE A 108 -2.52 -7.81 8.86
CA ILE A 108 -2.83 -8.83 9.87
C ILE A 108 -2.91 -10.22 9.23
N LYS A 109 -2.67 -11.26 10.02
CA LYS A 109 -2.94 -12.64 9.62
C LYS A 109 -4.44 -12.92 9.69
N TRP A 110 -4.93 -13.78 8.81
CA TRP A 110 -6.31 -14.24 8.80
C TRP A 110 -6.40 -15.71 8.39
N THR A 111 -7.55 -16.33 8.57
CA THR A 111 -7.79 -17.72 8.19
C THR A 111 -8.73 -17.75 6.99
N PRO A 112 -8.25 -18.10 5.78
CA PRO A 112 -9.11 -18.23 4.61
C PRO A 112 -10.17 -19.31 4.80
N ILE A 113 -11.40 -19.00 4.38
CA ILE A 113 -12.51 -19.96 4.32
C ILE A 113 -12.55 -20.56 2.91
N GLU A 114 -12.56 -21.88 2.81
CA GLU A 114 -12.70 -22.56 1.53
C GLU A 114 -14.10 -22.30 0.94
N ASN A 115 -14.15 -22.04 -0.37
CA ASN A 115 -15.38 -21.77 -1.12
C ASN A 115 -16.17 -20.54 -0.63
N ASP A 116 -15.51 -19.57 -0.02
CA ASP A 116 -16.13 -18.30 0.32
C ASP A 116 -16.61 -17.59 -0.94
N ARG A 117 -17.92 -17.33 -1.03
CA ARG A 117 -18.53 -16.71 -2.21
C ARG A 117 -18.01 -15.30 -2.51
N ARG A 118 -17.45 -14.61 -1.52
CA ARG A 118 -16.86 -13.28 -1.68
C ARG A 118 -15.57 -13.29 -2.52
N PHE A 119 -14.92 -14.45 -2.58
CA PHE A 119 -13.67 -14.64 -3.31
C PHE A 119 -13.82 -15.50 -4.57
N ALA A 120 -15.05 -15.92 -4.90
CA ALA A 120 -15.31 -16.87 -5.97
C ALA A 120 -14.89 -16.36 -7.37
N GLU A 121 -15.00 -15.06 -7.61
CA GLU A 121 -14.61 -14.43 -8.89
C GLU A 121 -13.13 -14.05 -8.93
N SER A 122 -12.44 -14.04 -7.80
CA SER A 122 -11.02 -13.70 -7.71
C SER A 122 -10.15 -14.79 -8.35
N PRO A 123 -9.05 -14.43 -9.04
CA PRO A 123 -8.14 -15.41 -9.66
C PRO A 123 -7.46 -16.33 -8.64
N CYS A 124 -7.44 -15.95 -7.37
CA CYS A 124 -6.92 -16.77 -6.28
C CYS A 124 -7.37 -16.24 -4.91
N ILE A 125 -7.35 -17.11 -3.91
CA ILE A 125 -7.57 -16.71 -2.52
C ILE A 125 -6.36 -15.90 -2.02
N PRO A 126 -6.57 -14.76 -1.34
CA PRO A 126 -5.50 -13.94 -0.76
C PRO A 126 -4.63 -14.74 0.22
N THR A 127 -3.40 -14.26 0.44
CA THR A 127 -2.47 -14.97 1.32
C THR A 127 -2.95 -14.91 2.78
N ALA A 128 -2.89 -16.04 3.51
CA ALA A 128 -3.26 -16.08 4.94
C ALA A 128 -2.38 -15.18 5.83
N GLY A 129 -1.18 -14.85 5.37
CA GLY A 129 -0.24 -14.01 6.13
C GLY A 129 -0.59 -12.53 6.17
N LYS A 130 -1.47 -12.06 5.25
CA LYS A 130 -1.87 -10.65 5.13
C LYS A 130 -3.29 -10.54 4.62
N ALA A 131 -4.17 -9.98 5.43
CA ALA A 131 -5.60 -9.85 5.15
C ALA A 131 -5.94 -8.69 4.20
N ASP A 132 -4.97 -7.83 3.84
CA ASP A 132 -5.24 -6.61 3.07
C ASP A 132 -6.13 -6.88 1.84
N TYR A 133 -5.75 -7.86 1.02
CA TYR A 133 -6.54 -8.22 -0.17
C TYR A 133 -7.84 -8.98 0.15
N ALA A 134 -7.94 -9.65 1.30
CA ALA A 134 -9.21 -10.25 1.72
C ALA A 134 -10.24 -9.16 2.04
N PHE A 135 -9.84 -8.07 2.70
CA PHE A 135 -10.70 -6.90 2.90
C PHE A 135 -11.06 -6.21 1.58
N LEU A 136 -10.11 -6.04 0.65
CA LEU A 136 -10.40 -5.45 -0.66
C LEU A 136 -11.42 -6.28 -1.45
N LEU A 137 -11.29 -7.61 -1.46
CA LEU A 137 -12.25 -8.50 -2.12
C LEU A 137 -13.62 -8.49 -1.41
N HIS A 138 -13.66 -8.45 -0.09
CA HIS A 138 -14.88 -8.27 0.68
C HIS A 138 -15.59 -6.96 0.30
N ILE A 139 -14.85 -5.84 0.24
CA ILE A 139 -15.37 -4.54 -0.19
C ILE A 139 -15.95 -4.64 -1.62
N LEU A 140 -15.21 -5.19 -2.56
CA LEU A 140 -15.66 -5.35 -3.94
C LEU A 140 -16.88 -6.29 -4.06
N TYR A 141 -16.95 -7.33 -3.24
CA TYR A 141 -18.11 -8.21 -3.18
C TYR A 141 -19.36 -7.44 -2.76
N HIS A 142 -19.27 -6.61 -1.72
CA HIS A 142 -20.41 -5.84 -1.19
C HIS A 142 -20.71 -4.57 -1.99
N LEU A 143 -19.87 -4.18 -2.93
CA LEU A 143 -20.07 -3.00 -3.74
C LEU A 143 -21.10 -3.28 -4.85
N GLU A 144 -22.10 -2.41 -5.00
CA GLU A 144 -23.04 -2.43 -6.11
C GLU A 144 -22.33 -2.19 -7.46
N ASP A 145 -22.98 -2.56 -8.57
CA ASP A 145 -22.43 -2.38 -9.93
C ASP A 145 -22.22 -0.90 -10.31
N LYS A 146 -22.94 0.01 -9.65
CA LYS A 146 -22.75 1.46 -9.79
C LYS A 146 -22.17 2.13 -8.55
N GLY A 147 -21.69 1.32 -7.62
CA GLY A 147 -21.17 1.80 -6.36
C GLY A 147 -19.71 2.25 -6.43
N LYS A 148 -19.34 3.06 -5.44
CA LYS A 148 -17.94 3.45 -5.17
C LYS A 148 -17.48 2.99 -3.80
N ALA A 149 -16.21 2.62 -3.70
CA ALA A 149 -15.59 2.34 -2.42
C ALA A 149 -14.29 3.14 -2.25
N ILE A 150 -14.12 3.74 -1.07
CA ILE A 150 -12.94 4.50 -0.69
C ILE A 150 -12.24 3.76 0.45
N CYS A 151 -11.08 3.20 0.18
CA CYS A 151 -10.39 2.33 1.13
C CYS A 151 -8.99 2.85 1.44
N LEU A 152 -8.72 3.10 2.73
CA LEU A 152 -7.36 3.36 3.20
C LEU A 152 -6.61 2.04 3.31
N GLN A 153 -5.36 2.01 2.84
CA GLN A 153 -4.55 0.81 2.81
C GLN A 153 -3.07 1.09 3.11
N PHE A 154 -2.35 0.04 3.47
CA PHE A 154 -0.90 0.09 3.52
C PHE A 154 -0.31 0.04 2.10
N PRO A 155 0.71 0.87 1.76
CA PRO A 155 1.20 1.00 0.38
C PRO A 155 1.69 -0.31 -0.25
N GLY A 156 2.01 -1.33 0.55
CA GLY A 156 2.41 -2.64 0.05
C GLY A 156 1.40 -3.30 -0.89
N VAL A 157 0.09 -2.99 -0.77
CA VAL A 157 -0.95 -3.51 -1.68
C VAL A 157 -0.74 -3.04 -3.12
N LEU A 158 -0.05 -1.93 -3.32
CA LEU A 158 0.16 -1.32 -4.63
C LEU A 158 1.22 -2.05 -5.49
N TYR A 159 2.14 -2.83 -4.85
CA TYR A 159 3.29 -3.39 -5.57
C TYR A 159 3.65 -4.83 -5.21
N ARG A 160 3.14 -5.39 -4.11
CA ARG A 160 3.46 -6.79 -3.75
C ARG A 160 3.05 -7.74 -4.88
N GLY A 161 3.92 -8.72 -5.15
CA GLY A 161 3.76 -9.70 -6.23
C GLY A 161 2.95 -10.94 -5.84
N GLN A 162 3.15 -12.03 -6.59
CA GLN A 162 2.53 -13.34 -6.38
C GLN A 162 0.99 -13.28 -6.39
N ARG A 163 0.30 -13.87 -5.38
CA ARG A 163 -1.17 -13.88 -5.32
C ARG A 163 -1.76 -12.46 -5.30
N GLU A 164 -1.17 -11.56 -4.53
CA GLU A 164 -1.64 -10.18 -4.44
C GLU A 164 -1.47 -9.44 -5.78
N GLY A 165 -0.38 -9.70 -6.50
CA GLY A 165 -0.17 -9.17 -7.86
C GLY A 165 -1.24 -9.64 -8.84
N LYS A 166 -1.62 -10.94 -8.81
CA LYS A 166 -2.68 -11.50 -9.67
C LYS A 166 -4.06 -10.89 -9.37
N ILE A 167 -4.37 -10.67 -8.09
CA ILE A 167 -5.65 -10.06 -7.71
C ILE A 167 -5.67 -8.58 -8.16
N ARG A 168 -4.55 -7.85 -8.00
CA ARG A 168 -4.43 -6.46 -8.44
C ARG A 168 -4.58 -6.34 -9.97
N GLU A 169 -3.89 -7.19 -10.73
CA GLU A 169 -4.05 -7.29 -12.17
C GLU A 169 -5.51 -7.51 -12.56
N TRP A 170 -6.20 -8.47 -11.92
CA TRP A 170 -7.61 -8.75 -12.16
C TRP A 170 -8.52 -7.55 -11.86
N MET A 171 -8.28 -6.82 -10.77
CA MET A 171 -9.03 -5.60 -10.46
C MET A 171 -8.84 -4.51 -11.53
N ILE A 172 -7.64 -4.36 -12.08
CA ILE A 172 -7.32 -3.38 -13.12
C ILE A 172 -7.97 -3.81 -14.45
N GLN A 173 -7.89 -5.08 -14.81
CA GLN A 173 -8.50 -5.63 -16.03
C GLN A 173 -10.04 -5.51 -16.02
N ASN A 174 -10.66 -5.57 -14.84
CA ASN A 174 -12.10 -5.29 -14.69
C ASN A 174 -12.44 -3.79 -14.66
N ASN A 175 -11.46 -2.92 -14.79
CA ASN A 175 -11.62 -1.47 -14.79
C ASN A 175 -12.27 -0.90 -13.51
N TRP A 176 -11.97 -1.47 -12.34
CA TRP A 176 -12.60 -1.06 -11.08
C TRP A 176 -11.82 -0.01 -10.30
N ILE A 177 -10.54 0.22 -10.61
CA ILE A 177 -9.71 1.20 -9.89
C ILE A 177 -9.83 2.55 -10.58
N GLU A 178 -10.39 3.54 -9.88
CA GLU A 178 -10.55 4.89 -10.38
C GLU A 178 -9.37 5.80 -10.00
N ARG A 179 -8.94 5.71 -8.74
CA ARG A 179 -7.90 6.60 -8.22
C ARG A 179 -7.03 5.88 -7.20
N VAL A 180 -5.75 6.22 -7.17
CA VAL A 180 -4.79 5.80 -6.15
C VAL A 180 -4.09 7.04 -5.60
N VAL A 181 -4.16 7.24 -4.28
CA VAL A 181 -3.62 8.43 -3.62
C VAL A 181 -2.51 8.03 -2.66
N HIS A 182 -1.36 8.67 -2.77
CA HIS A 182 -0.32 8.61 -1.75
C HIS A 182 -0.65 9.56 -0.61
N VAL A 183 -0.70 9.01 0.61
CA VAL A 183 -0.88 9.78 1.84
C VAL A 183 0.43 9.71 2.63
N PRO A 184 1.16 10.84 2.77
CA PRO A 184 2.45 10.84 3.45
C PRO A 184 2.32 10.54 4.94
N SER A 185 3.40 10.04 5.54
CA SER A 185 3.50 9.81 6.98
C SER A 185 3.25 11.12 7.75
N ASN A 186 2.62 11.00 8.91
CA ASN A 186 2.27 12.13 9.78
C ASN A 186 1.34 13.19 9.14
N LYS A 187 0.66 12.85 8.02
CA LYS A 187 -0.35 13.73 7.44
C LYS A 187 -1.52 13.94 8.40
N PHE A 188 -1.87 12.90 9.16
CA PHE A 188 -2.92 12.93 10.18
C PHE A 188 -2.32 12.59 11.54
N ALA A 189 -2.86 13.17 12.61
CA ALA A 189 -2.32 13.08 13.97
C ALA A 189 -2.06 11.64 14.47
N ASP A 190 -2.87 10.68 14.01
CA ASP A 190 -2.80 9.28 14.43
C ASP A 190 -2.07 8.37 13.42
N THR A 191 -1.61 8.92 12.27
CA THR A 191 -0.99 8.15 11.19
C THR A 191 0.51 8.41 11.11
N THR A 192 1.30 7.59 11.80
CA THR A 192 2.77 7.71 11.82
C THR A 192 3.47 7.07 10.63
N ILE A 193 2.75 6.31 9.82
CA ILE A 193 3.25 5.60 8.63
C ILE A 193 2.58 6.13 7.38
N ALA A 194 3.29 6.11 6.26
CA ALA A 194 2.69 6.42 4.96
C ALA A 194 1.60 5.38 4.64
N THR A 195 0.49 5.85 4.07
CA THR A 195 -0.64 5.03 3.64
C THR A 195 -1.02 5.35 2.19
N CYS A 196 -1.98 4.64 1.63
CA CYS A 196 -2.57 4.99 0.35
C CYS A 196 -4.10 4.89 0.43
N ILE A 197 -4.79 5.70 -0.36
CA ILE A 197 -6.23 5.56 -0.58
C ILE A 197 -6.42 4.92 -1.95
N ILE A 198 -7.27 3.90 -2.03
CA ILE A 198 -7.72 3.32 -3.29
C ILE A 198 -9.20 3.63 -3.44
N VAL A 199 -9.56 4.26 -4.54
CA VAL A 199 -10.96 4.51 -4.91
C VAL A 199 -11.35 3.48 -5.96
N PHE A 200 -12.34 2.65 -5.63
CA PHE A 200 -12.96 1.72 -6.54
C PHE A 200 -14.25 2.32 -7.09
N ASN A 201 -14.48 2.13 -8.39
CA ASN A 201 -15.70 2.51 -9.08
C ASN A 201 -16.04 1.43 -10.12
N LYS A 202 -17.10 0.67 -9.87
CA LYS A 202 -17.51 -0.41 -10.78
C LYS A 202 -18.22 0.10 -12.05
N SER A 203 -18.65 1.35 -12.08
CA SER A 203 -19.35 1.97 -13.23
C SER A 203 -18.47 2.93 -14.05
N LYS A 204 -17.17 2.86 -13.87
CA LYS A 204 -16.20 3.69 -14.59
C LYS A 204 -16.31 3.49 -16.10
N SER A 205 -16.41 4.59 -16.86
CA SER A 205 -16.63 4.57 -18.31
C SER A 205 -15.34 4.61 -19.14
N ASP A 206 -14.26 5.14 -18.58
CA ASP A 206 -12.93 5.15 -19.20
C ASP A 206 -12.01 4.14 -18.50
N THR A 207 -10.85 3.87 -19.07
CA THR A 207 -9.87 2.93 -18.52
C THR A 207 -8.74 3.60 -17.74
N ALA A 208 -8.69 4.94 -17.72
CA ALA A 208 -7.61 5.67 -17.07
C ALA A 208 -7.72 5.58 -15.54
N ILE A 209 -6.59 5.64 -14.87
CA ILE A 209 -6.48 5.69 -13.40
C ILE A 209 -5.85 7.02 -13.00
N VAL A 210 -6.44 7.71 -12.03
CA VAL A 210 -5.84 8.93 -11.47
C VAL A 210 -4.88 8.57 -10.35
N PHE A 211 -3.65 8.98 -10.46
CA PHE A 211 -2.67 8.89 -9.39
C PHE A 211 -2.45 10.27 -8.78
N GLU A 212 -2.54 10.36 -7.45
CA GLU A 212 -2.42 11.60 -6.69
C GLU A 212 -1.37 11.46 -5.59
N ASP A 213 -0.48 12.42 -5.49
CA ASP A 213 0.48 12.51 -4.39
C ASP A 213 0.17 13.73 -3.52
N MET A 214 -0.31 13.49 -2.29
CA MET A 214 -0.66 14.54 -1.34
C MET A 214 0.55 15.30 -0.80
N GLU A 215 1.75 14.72 -0.85
CA GLU A 215 2.98 15.40 -0.43
C GLU A 215 3.44 16.40 -1.47
N LEU A 216 3.41 16.00 -2.74
CA LEU A 216 3.76 16.87 -3.86
C LEU A 216 2.62 17.83 -4.24
N GLY A 217 1.39 17.55 -3.81
CA GLY A 217 0.19 18.30 -4.23
C GLY A 217 -0.08 18.19 -5.73
N LYS A 218 0.23 17.03 -6.33
CA LYS A 218 0.13 16.77 -7.77
C LYS A 218 -0.71 15.54 -8.05
N GLU A 219 -1.36 15.57 -9.21
CA GLU A 219 -2.03 14.37 -9.74
C GLU A 219 -1.72 14.18 -11.23
N ARG A 220 -1.86 12.95 -11.69
CA ARG A 220 -1.72 12.57 -13.08
C ARG A 220 -2.75 11.50 -13.45
N THR A 221 -3.46 11.71 -14.54
CA THR A 221 -4.30 10.67 -15.16
C THR A 221 -3.42 9.81 -16.07
N VAL A 222 -3.49 8.51 -15.89
CA VAL A 222 -2.64 7.51 -16.54
C VAL A 222 -3.50 6.50 -17.25
N ASP A 223 -3.23 6.25 -18.53
CA ASP A 223 -3.94 5.24 -19.30
C ASP A 223 -3.62 3.82 -18.80
N ALA A 224 -4.59 2.92 -18.91
CA ALA A 224 -4.43 1.52 -18.48
C ALA A 224 -3.20 0.85 -19.12
N ASP A 225 -2.88 1.15 -20.37
CA ASP A 225 -1.73 0.58 -21.07
C ASP A 225 -0.40 0.92 -20.39
N GLU A 226 -0.25 2.13 -19.84
CA GLU A 226 0.94 2.49 -19.08
C GLU A 226 1.04 1.67 -17.80
N VAL A 227 -0.09 1.43 -17.12
CA VAL A 227 -0.13 0.61 -15.90
C VAL A 227 0.21 -0.86 -16.20
N VAL A 228 -0.29 -1.38 -17.32
CA VAL A 228 0.03 -2.72 -17.83
C VAL A 228 1.53 -2.84 -18.12
N ASN A 229 2.11 -1.87 -18.84
CA ASN A 229 3.54 -1.83 -19.16
C ASN A 229 4.43 -1.73 -17.91
N ASN A 230 3.92 -1.14 -16.82
CA ASN A 230 4.57 -1.12 -15.50
C ASN A 230 4.27 -2.37 -14.64
N GLY A 231 3.78 -3.47 -15.24
CA GLY A 231 3.53 -4.74 -14.55
C GLY A 231 2.42 -4.66 -13.50
N TYR A 232 1.39 -3.85 -13.76
CA TYR A 232 0.26 -3.63 -12.85
C TYR A 232 0.65 -3.08 -11.47
N VAL A 233 1.80 -2.42 -11.36
CA VAL A 233 2.23 -1.73 -10.14
C VAL A 233 1.50 -0.39 -10.04
N LEU A 234 0.87 -0.13 -8.88
CA LEU A 234 0.09 1.07 -8.62
C LEU A 234 0.80 2.07 -7.69
N SER A 235 2.10 1.92 -7.47
CA SER A 235 2.87 2.87 -6.65
C SER A 235 2.81 4.26 -7.26
N VAL A 236 2.27 5.23 -6.51
CA VAL A 236 2.04 6.60 -7.01
C VAL A 236 3.33 7.24 -7.51
N SER A 237 4.45 6.99 -6.86
CA SER A 237 5.78 7.49 -7.27
C SER A 237 6.26 7.03 -8.65
N ASN A 238 5.63 6.02 -9.23
CA ASN A 238 5.94 5.59 -10.61
C ASN A 238 5.28 6.50 -11.65
N TYR A 239 4.25 7.26 -11.26
CA TYR A 239 3.41 8.04 -12.16
C TYR A 239 3.41 9.53 -11.85
N VAL A 240 3.56 9.90 -10.57
CA VAL A 240 3.58 11.29 -10.10
C VAL A 240 4.94 11.56 -9.47
N PHE A 241 5.70 12.46 -10.06
CA PHE A 241 7.04 12.85 -9.60
C PHE A 241 7.35 14.27 -10.04
N ASP A 242 8.31 14.90 -9.39
CA ASP A 242 8.92 16.12 -9.89
C ASP A 242 9.85 15.78 -11.06
N GLU A 243 9.68 16.47 -12.17
CA GLU A 243 10.66 16.38 -13.25
C GLU A 243 12.02 16.82 -12.68
N LYS A 244 12.91 15.86 -12.52
CA LYS A 244 14.30 16.20 -12.23
C LYS A 244 14.81 16.99 -13.43
N PRO A 245 15.45 18.16 -13.21
CA PRO A 245 16.09 18.85 -14.30
C PRO A 245 16.99 17.85 -15.02
N LYS A 246 16.85 17.75 -16.35
CA LYS A 246 17.79 16.96 -17.17
C LYS A 246 19.17 17.59 -16.93
N ILE A 247 19.96 16.94 -16.08
CA ILE A 247 21.37 17.26 -15.96
C ILE A 247 21.95 16.74 -17.28
N GLU A 248 22.30 17.66 -18.18
CA GLU A 248 23.16 17.30 -19.34
C GLU A 248 24.50 16.89 -18.74
N VAL A 249 24.67 15.59 -18.59
CA VAL A 249 25.93 15.02 -18.14
C VAL A 249 26.74 14.76 -19.38
N ASP A 250 27.90 15.40 -19.48
CA ASP A 250 28.90 15.06 -20.49
C ASP A 250 29.28 13.57 -20.29
N PRO A 251 29.04 12.70 -21.28
CA PRO A 251 29.36 11.28 -21.16
C PRO A 251 30.83 11.02 -20.81
N ILE A 252 31.73 11.88 -21.28
CA ILE A 252 33.18 11.78 -21.00
C ILE A 252 33.47 12.11 -19.53
N GLU A 253 32.82 13.15 -19.02
CA GLU A 253 32.95 13.56 -17.62
C GLU A 253 32.37 12.50 -16.68
N LEU A 254 31.22 11.92 -17.02
CA LEU A 254 30.59 10.81 -16.28
C LEU A 254 31.51 9.57 -16.26
N GLU A 255 32.08 9.21 -17.40
CA GLU A 255 33.03 8.09 -17.49
C GLU A 255 34.27 8.34 -16.61
N ASN A 256 34.83 9.55 -16.65
CA ASN A 256 35.96 9.91 -15.82
C ASN A 256 35.63 9.85 -14.32
N HIS A 257 34.45 10.33 -13.91
CA HIS A 257 34.00 10.24 -12.52
C HIS A 257 33.79 8.79 -12.08
N ALA A 258 33.18 7.96 -12.94
CA ALA A 258 32.98 6.52 -12.67
C ALA A 258 34.33 5.80 -12.48
N ARG A 259 35.31 6.11 -13.35
CA ARG A 259 36.67 5.56 -13.28
C ARG A 259 37.42 5.99 -12.01
N GLN A 260 37.31 7.25 -11.63
CA GLN A 260 37.87 7.77 -10.37
C GLN A 260 37.24 7.11 -9.14
N ALA A 261 35.92 6.96 -9.14
CA ALA A 261 35.19 6.29 -8.06
C ALA A 261 35.61 4.81 -7.93
N PHE A 262 35.79 4.11 -9.06
CA PHE A 262 36.32 2.74 -9.10
C PHE A 262 37.71 2.65 -8.47
N TYR A 263 38.65 3.51 -8.87
CA TYR A 263 40.00 3.52 -8.30
C TYR A 263 40.01 3.85 -6.82
N ALA A 264 39.16 4.77 -6.37
CA ALA A 264 39.02 5.10 -4.96
C ALA A 264 38.49 3.91 -4.14
N ARG A 265 37.53 3.17 -4.70
CA ARG A 265 37.02 1.92 -4.08
C ARG A 265 38.09 0.86 -4.00
N LEU A 266 38.81 0.59 -5.08
CA LEU A 266 39.90 -0.41 -5.11
C LEU A 266 40.97 -0.10 -4.08
N LYS A 267 41.38 1.17 -3.94
CA LYS A 267 42.33 1.58 -2.90
C LYS A 267 41.83 1.26 -1.48
N LYS A 268 40.52 1.49 -1.22
CA LYS A 268 39.92 1.18 0.07
C LYS A 268 39.88 -0.33 0.34
N GLU A 269 39.56 -1.14 -0.67
CA GLU A 269 39.58 -2.60 -0.56
C GLU A 269 40.96 -3.14 -0.27
N ILE A 270 42.01 -2.65 -0.96
CA ILE A 270 43.41 -3.00 -0.65
C ILE A 270 43.82 -2.58 0.77
N ALA A 271 43.38 -1.42 1.22
CA ALA A 271 43.68 -0.95 2.58
C ALA A 271 42.96 -1.80 3.64
N PHE A 272 41.73 -2.21 3.38
CA PHE A 272 40.95 -3.11 4.23
C PHE A 272 41.57 -4.49 4.33
N GLU A 273 41.96 -5.10 3.19
CA GLU A 273 42.64 -6.38 3.15
C GLU A 273 43.99 -6.35 3.93
N ARG A 274 44.72 -5.23 3.83
CA ARG A 274 45.95 -5.01 4.62
C ARG A 274 45.67 -5.03 6.13
N GLN A 275 44.50 -4.45 6.55
CA GLN A 275 44.13 -4.48 7.97
C GLN A 275 43.74 -5.88 8.44
N ILE A 276 43.02 -6.64 7.61
CA ILE A 276 42.66 -8.05 7.89
C ILE A 276 43.95 -8.87 8.03
N CYS A 277 44.86 -8.80 7.06
CA CYS A 277 46.12 -9.52 7.11
C CYS A 277 46.93 -9.16 8.36
N ALA A 278 46.92 -7.91 8.79
CA ALA A 278 47.63 -7.51 10.02
C ALA A 278 46.96 -8.10 11.27
N LEU A 279 45.64 -8.19 11.33
CA LEU A 279 44.91 -8.81 12.45
C LEU A 279 45.12 -10.33 12.50
N GLU A 280 45.13 -10.98 11.34
CA GLU A 280 45.34 -12.43 11.21
C GLU A 280 46.82 -12.85 11.23
N GLN A 281 47.76 -11.90 11.31
CA GLN A 281 49.21 -12.12 11.15
C GLN A 281 49.55 -12.87 9.85
N SER A 282 48.77 -12.62 8.80
CA SER A 282 48.91 -13.22 7.46
C SER A 282 49.60 -12.24 6.49
N ASP A 283 49.95 -12.74 5.30
CA ASP A 283 50.65 -11.98 4.28
C ASP A 283 49.67 -11.48 3.18
N ILE A 284 49.70 -10.20 2.89
CA ILE A 284 48.86 -9.59 1.81
C ILE A 284 49.35 -9.93 0.38
N ARG A 285 50.58 -10.42 0.23
CA ARG A 285 51.15 -10.70 -1.10
C ARG A 285 50.32 -11.65 -1.98
N PRO A 286 49.69 -12.73 -1.47
CA PRO A 286 48.81 -13.56 -2.27
C PRO A 286 47.68 -12.76 -2.92
N PHE A 287 46.98 -11.91 -2.18
CA PHE A 287 45.93 -11.03 -2.69
C PHE A 287 46.41 -10.09 -3.77
N LEU A 288 47.55 -9.41 -3.55
CA LEU A 288 48.16 -8.50 -4.53
C LEU A 288 48.63 -9.26 -5.79
N ASN A 289 49.08 -10.50 -5.67
CA ASN A 289 49.45 -11.32 -6.84
C ASN A 289 48.22 -11.71 -7.66
N THR A 290 47.10 -12.04 -7.02
CA THR A 290 45.83 -12.29 -7.72
C THR A 290 45.36 -11.06 -8.51
N LEU A 291 45.45 -9.87 -7.91
CA LEU A 291 45.12 -8.62 -8.64
C LEU A 291 46.01 -8.39 -9.85
N LYS A 292 47.35 -8.66 -9.73
CA LYS A 292 48.27 -8.54 -10.85
C LYS A 292 47.96 -9.55 -11.97
N GLN A 293 47.56 -10.77 -11.59
CA GLN A 293 47.17 -11.78 -12.56
C GLN A 293 45.93 -11.36 -13.36
N ILE A 294 44.89 -10.85 -12.68
CA ILE A 294 43.67 -10.33 -13.32
C ILE A 294 44.02 -9.20 -14.30
N ILE A 295 44.93 -8.32 -13.94
CA ILE A 295 45.41 -7.23 -14.84
C ILE A 295 46.12 -7.82 -16.06
N ALA A 296 47.02 -8.78 -15.88
CA ALA A 296 47.77 -9.41 -16.98
C ALA A 296 46.85 -10.18 -17.93
N GLU A 297 45.83 -10.85 -17.43
CA GLU A 297 44.79 -11.52 -18.24
C GLU A 297 44.04 -10.51 -19.11
N ALA A 298 43.60 -9.39 -18.52
CA ALA A 298 42.91 -8.33 -19.26
C ALA A 298 43.82 -7.66 -20.31
N GLU A 299 45.10 -7.48 -20.05
CA GLU A 299 46.07 -6.95 -21.02
C GLU A 299 46.25 -7.92 -22.20
N SER A 300 46.25 -9.26 -21.94
CA SER A 300 46.32 -10.28 -22.99
C SER A 300 45.10 -10.26 -23.91
N ASP A 301 43.90 -10.08 -23.33
CA ASP A 301 42.66 -10.03 -24.11
C ASP A 301 42.61 -8.81 -25.05
N ILE A 302 43.16 -7.66 -24.61
CA ILE A 302 43.27 -6.44 -25.43
C ILE A 302 44.25 -6.66 -26.60
N ALA A 303 45.33 -7.43 -26.38
CA ALA A 303 46.35 -7.69 -27.42
C ALA A 303 45.85 -8.63 -28.53
N HIS A 304 44.73 -9.32 -28.31
CA HIS A 304 44.13 -10.27 -29.28
C HIS A 304 42.87 -9.69 -29.98
N THR A 305 42.46 -8.47 -29.64
CA THR A 305 41.40 -7.68 -30.30
C THR A 305 41.99 -6.64 -31.22
#